data_854d7c288ef085c003b2f8665d7a1ba3
#
_entry.id   854d7c288ef085c003b2f8665d7a1ba3
#
_cell.length_a   1.000
_cell.length_b   1.000
_cell.length_c   1.000
_cell.angle_alpha   90.00
_cell.angle_beta   90.00
_cell.angle_gamma   90.00
#
_symmetry.space_group_name_H-M   'P 1'
#
loop_
_entity.id
_entity.type
_entity.pdbx_description
1 polymer ?
#
loop_
_entity_poly.entity_id
_entity_poly.type
_entity_poly.pdbx_seq_one_letter_code
_entity_poly.pdbx_strand_id
1 'polypeptide(L)'
;LYLINKFFKNKKNIRIIDLGSGAGSNYRFLKSRLLNNQYWSFVDISHQSTNYFKKNIKLSSKIKKTNFKIVDVINNLDKINFNDYNLVTGSAFLDILPKTWFKNFHKLNLDTEIVYFALNYNGNFKFFPKHKDDKKILNIFNKDQKSDKGIGEVAVGPNCTELINKVFKRTHKTYVLDSTWDVSKNYEFQIYFLNFCREIIQKNKLNFDDWLKFRLKCIKEKNSRFVLNNTDFLAIKK
;
A
#
# COMPACT_ATOMS: atom_id res chain seq x y z
N LEU A 1 -5.54 6.29 -12.79
CA LEU A 1 -5.78 5.20 -13.79
C LEU A 1 -5.93 5.76 -15.20
N TYR A 2 -6.56 6.93 -15.40
CA TYR A 2 -6.66 7.56 -16.72
C TYR A 2 -5.29 7.69 -17.42
N LEU A 3 -4.25 8.16 -16.71
CA LEU A 3 -2.91 8.32 -17.28
C LEU A 3 -2.27 6.98 -17.65
N ILE A 4 -2.48 5.93 -16.85
CA ILE A 4 -1.99 4.57 -17.15
C ILE A 4 -2.64 4.05 -18.42
N ASN A 5 -3.97 4.12 -18.52
CA ASN A 5 -4.69 3.67 -19.71
C ASN A 5 -4.35 4.50 -20.95
N LYS A 6 -4.16 5.81 -20.79
CA LYS A 6 -3.71 6.70 -21.88
C LYS A 6 -2.32 6.31 -22.39
N PHE A 7 -1.38 5.98 -21.49
CA PHE A 7 -0.05 5.54 -21.86
C PHE A 7 -0.06 4.21 -22.62
N PHE A 8 -0.85 3.25 -22.13
CA PHE A 8 -0.95 1.91 -22.75
C PHE A 8 -1.99 1.79 -23.85
N LYS A 9 -2.60 2.88 -24.35
CA LYS A 9 -3.70 2.84 -25.32
C LYS A 9 -3.40 2.02 -26.58
N ASN A 10 -2.16 2.02 -27.04
CA ASN A 10 -1.72 1.30 -28.24
C ASN A 10 -1.16 -0.11 -27.93
N LYS A 11 -1.11 -0.54 -26.68
CA LYS A 11 -0.68 -1.88 -26.29
C LYS A 11 -1.89 -2.81 -26.15
N LYS A 12 -1.89 -3.92 -26.86
CA LYS A 12 -2.92 -4.96 -26.69
C LYS A 12 -2.74 -5.69 -25.36
N ASN A 13 -1.51 -5.97 -24.99
CA ASN A 13 -1.13 -6.78 -23.83
C ASN A 13 -0.20 -5.99 -22.90
N ILE A 14 -0.40 -6.12 -21.58
CA ILE A 14 0.50 -5.58 -20.56
C ILE A 14 0.86 -6.66 -19.54
N ARG A 15 2.12 -6.67 -19.13
CA ARG A 15 2.64 -7.50 -18.04
C ARG A 15 2.73 -6.68 -16.78
N ILE A 16 2.16 -7.16 -15.71
CA ILE A 16 2.00 -6.45 -14.44
C ILE A 16 2.59 -7.28 -13.32
N ILE A 17 3.37 -6.66 -12.47
CA ILE A 17 3.81 -7.25 -11.21
C ILE A 17 3.23 -6.46 -10.04
N ASP A 18 2.65 -7.18 -9.07
CA ASP A 18 2.07 -6.63 -7.84
C ASP A 18 2.93 -7.05 -6.64
N LEU A 19 3.64 -6.08 -6.05
CA LEU A 19 4.56 -6.28 -4.94
C LEU A 19 3.81 -6.17 -3.61
N GLY A 20 4.01 -7.14 -2.71
CA GLY A 20 3.23 -7.22 -1.48
C GLY A 20 1.75 -7.46 -1.79
N SER A 21 1.45 -8.40 -2.70
CA SER A 21 0.10 -8.60 -3.24
C SER A 21 -0.94 -9.06 -2.20
N GLY A 22 -0.49 -9.62 -1.07
CA GLY A 22 -1.35 -10.06 0.02
C GLY A 22 -2.50 -10.93 -0.46
N ALA A 23 -3.72 -10.61 -0.03
CA ALA A 23 -4.95 -11.26 -0.46
C ALA A 23 -5.52 -10.71 -1.79
N GLY A 24 -4.75 -9.92 -2.56
CA GLY A 24 -5.10 -9.46 -3.90
C GLY A 24 -6.02 -8.23 -3.97
N SER A 25 -5.98 -7.34 -2.99
CA SER A 25 -6.83 -6.13 -2.98
C SER A 25 -6.52 -5.20 -4.15
N ASN A 26 -5.24 -4.96 -4.43
CA ASN A 26 -4.78 -4.13 -5.54
C ASN A 26 -5.23 -4.71 -6.90
N TYR A 27 -5.04 -6.01 -7.10
CA TYR A 27 -5.54 -6.71 -8.28
C TYR A 27 -7.06 -6.55 -8.45
N ARG A 28 -7.86 -6.77 -7.39
CA ARG A 28 -9.32 -6.62 -7.47
C ARG A 28 -9.73 -5.21 -7.92
N PHE A 29 -8.98 -4.20 -7.48
CA PHE A 29 -9.22 -2.81 -7.88
C PHE A 29 -8.80 -2.54 -9.32
N LEU A 30 -7.62 -2.99 -9.74
CA LEU A 30 -7.03 -2.64 -11.04
C LEU A 30 -7.60 -3.45 -12.22
N LYS A 31 -7.87 -4.74 -12.03
CA LYS A 31 -8.22 -5.67 -13.13
C LYS A 31 -9.36 -5.23 -14.03
N SER A 32 -10.37 -4.58 -13.48
CA SER A 32 -11.54 -4.09 -14.23
C SER A 32 -11.34 -2.70 -14.82
N ARG A 33 -10.35 -1.96 -14.32
CA ARG A 33 -10.07 -0.56 -14.67
C ARG A 33 -8.95 -0.39 -15.69
N LEU A 34 -8.09 -1.39 -15.84
CA LEU A 34 -7.10 -1.44 -16.91
C LEU A 34 -7.78 -1.98 -18.18
N LEU A 35 -7.52 -1.33 -19.32
CA LEU A 35 -8.24 -1.60 -20.57
C LEU A 35 -7.62 -2.72 -21.41
N ASN A 36 -6.33 -3.02 -21.18
CA ASN A 36 -5.53 -3.98 -21.94
C ASN A 36 -5.79 -5.43 -21.49
N ASN A 37 -5.36 -6.41 -22.29
CA ASN A 37 -5.17 -7.77 -21.82
C ASN A 37 -4.02 -7.81 -20.79
N GLN A 38 -4.20 -8.54 -19.70
CA GLN A 38 -3.35 -8.47 -18.53
C GLN A 38 -2.70 -9.81 -18.22
N TYR A 39 -1.38 -9.79 -17.98
CA TYR A 39 -0.57 -10.90 -17.50
C TYR A 39 -0.03 -10.50 -16.13
N TRP A 40 -0.50 -11.14 -15.07
CA TRP A 40 -0.20 -10.77 -13.70
C TRP A 40 0.84 -11.70 -13.06
N SER A 41 1.82 -11.09 -12.38
CA SER A 41 2.67 -11.76 -11.41
C SER A 41 2.42 -11.17 -10.04
N PHE A 42 2.04 -12.00 -9.09
CA PHE A 42 1.78 -11.63 -7.70
C PHE A 42 2.96 -12.08 -6.85
N VAL A 43 3.51 -11.16 -6.08
CA VAL A 43 4.68 -11.40 -5.24
C VAL A 43 4.37 -11.02 -3.80
N ASP A 44 4.56 -11.96 -2.89
CA ASP A 44 4.37 -11.76 -1.45
C ASP A 44 5.29 -12.70 -0.66
N ILE A 45 5.65 -12.35 0.56
CA ILE A 45 6.40 -13.22 1.46
C ILE A 45 5.50 -14.24 2.16
N SER A 46 4.21 -13.91 2.33
CA SER A 46 3.24 -14.71 3.06
C SER A 46 2.68 -15.86 2.22
N HIS A 47 3.07 -17.08 2.54
CA HIS A 47 2.46 -18.30 1.97
C HIS A 47 0.93 -18.34 2.22
N GLN A 48 0.48 -17.96 3.42
CA GLN A 48 -0.93 -18.00 3.79
C GLN A 48 -1.76 -17.04 2.92
N SER A 49 -1.35 -15.78 2.81
CA SER A 49 -2.03 -14.77 2.00
C SER A 49 -2.05 -15.14 0.53
N THR A 50 -0.92 -15.62 0.00
CA THR A 50 -0.78 -16.08 -1.39
C THR A 50 -1.69 -17.26 -1.69
N ASN A 51 -1.75 -18.27 -0.81
CA ASN A 51 -2.62 -19.43 -0.98
C ASN A 51 -4.10 -19.04 -0.91
N TYR A 52 -4.46 -18.14 0.03
CA TYR A 52 -5.82 -17.60 0.10
C TYR A 52 -6.18 -16.87 -1.21
N PHE A 53 -5.32 -15.99 -1.69
CA PHE A 53 -5.54 -15.24 -2.93
C PHE A 53 -5.67 -16.19 -4.13
N LYS A 54 -4.76 -17.15 -4.29
CA LYS A 54 -4.78 -18.13 -5.38
C LYS A 54 -6.08 -18.95 -5.44
N LYS A 55 -6.63 -19.32 -4.26
CA LYS A 55 -7.91 -20.05 -4.17
C LYS A 55 -9.12 -19.17 -4.50
N ASN A 56 -9.04 -17.84 -4.22
CA ASN A 56 -10.19 -16.93 -4.30
C ASN A 56 -10.10 -15.93 -5.46
N ILE A 57 -9.09 -16.05 -6.33
CA ILE A 57 -8.92 -15.13 -7.46
C ILE A 57 -10.06 -15.27 -8.45
N LYS A 58 -10.71 -14.12 -8.78
CA LYS A 58 -11.74 -14.06 -9.82
C LYS A 58 -11.14 -13.49 -11.09
N LEU A 59 -11.07 -14.29 -12.12
CA LEU A 59 -10.57 -13.90 -13.44
C LEU A 59 -11.67 -13.20 -14.25
N SER A 60 -11.26 -12.37 -15.20
CA SER A 60 -12.12 -11.77 -16.23
C SER A 60 -11.53 -12.10 -17.60
N SER A 61 -12.27 -11.85 -18.68
CA SER A 61 -11.83 -12.12 -20.05
C SER A 61 -10.51 -11.43 -20.45
N LYS A 62 -10.19 -10.31 -19.79
CA LYS A 62 -8.94 -9.57 -19.98
C LYS A 62 -7.73 -10.22 -19.29
N ILE A 63 -7.93 -11.10 -18.32
CA ILE A 63 -6.84 -11.76 -17.60
C ILE A 63 -6.39 -12.99 -18.38
N LYS A 64 -5.22 -12.92 -18.97
CA LYS A 64 -4.68 -13.99 -19.84
C LYS A 64 -3.82 -14.99 -19.07
N LYS A 65 -3.12 -14.53 -18.02
CA LYS A 65 -2.25 -15.39 -17.22
C LYS A 65 -2.07 -14.78 -15.82
N THR A 66 -1.99 -15.64 -14.84
CA THR A 66 -1.61 -15.29 -13.46
C THR A 66 -0.47 -16.17 -12.99
N ASN A 67 0.50 -15.59 -12.30
CA ASN A 67 1.61 -16.27 -11.68
C ASN A 67 1.76 -15.79 -10.23
N PHE A 68 2.11 -16.70 -9.32
CA PHE A 68 2.29 -16.40 -7.89
C PHE A 68 3.71 -16.80 -7.48
N LYS A 69 4.41 -15.88 -6.84
CA LYS A 69 5.79 -16.08 -6.36
C LYS A 69 5.87 -15.74 -4.89
N ILE A 70 6.45 -16.64 -4.10
CA ILE A 70 6.79 -16.35 -2.71
C ILE A 70 8.20 -15.78 -2.71
N VAL A 71 8.32 -14.48 -2.49
CA VAL A 71 9.60 -13.75 -2.47
C VAL A 71 9.52 -12.67 -1.40
N ASP A 72 10.53 -12.63 -0.56
CA ASP A 72 10.80 -11.47 0.29
C ASP A 72 11.34 -10.33 -0.57
N VAL A 73 10.46 -9.43 -0.99
CA VAL A 73 10.82 -8.30 -1.86
C VAL A 73 11.63 -7.22 -1.14
N ILE A 74 11.82 -7.33 0.17
CA ILE A 74 12.67 -6.42 0.93
C ILE A 74 14.12 -6.83 0.81
N ASN A 75 14.39 -8.11 1.06
CA ASN A 75 15.74 -8.65 1.09
C ASN A 75 16.21 -9.27 -0.24
N ASN A 76 15.29 -9.57 -1.16
CA ASN A 76 15.58 -10.27 -2.42
C ASN A 76 14.98 -9.55 -3.64
N LEU A 77 15.05 -8.23 -3.65
CA LEU A 77 14.51 -7.41 -4.74
C LEU A 77 15.21 -7.70 -6.09
N ASP A 78 16.48 -8.01 -6.05
CA ASP A 78 17.34 -8.38 -7.19
C ASP A 78 16.96 -9.70 -7.88
N LYS A 79 16.22 -10.57 -7.18
CA LYS A 79 15.67 -11.81 -7.77
C LYS A 79 14.49 -11.58 -8.71
N ILE A 80 14.03 -10.33 -8.82
CA ILE A 80 12.93 -9.94 -9.71
C ILE A 80 13.51 -9.23 -10.93
N ASN A 81 13.31 -9.80 -12.11
CA ASN A 81 13.62 -9.12 -13.37
C ASN A 81 12.47 -8.15 -13.71
N PHE A 82 12.63 -6.89 -13.37
CA PHE A 82 11.59 -5.86 -13.62
C PHE A 82 11.43 -5.53 -15.09
N ASN A 83 12.43 -5.79 -15.95
CA ASN A 83 12.35 -5.56 -17.39
C ASN A 83 11.28 -6.43 -18.09
N ASP A 84 10.82 -7.49 -17.43
CA ASP A 84 9.74 -8.35 -17.94
C ASP A 84 8.35 -7.68 -17.80
N TYR A 85 8.23 -6.52 -17.12
CA TYR A 85 6.96 -5.91 -16.76
C TYR A 85 6.81 -4.50 -17.31
N ASN A 86 5.61 -4.21 -17.82
CA ASN A 86 5.22 -2.87 -18.27
C ASN A 86 4.75 -2.00 -17.09
N LEU A 87 4.11 -2.63 -16.09
CA LEU A 87 3.59 -1.98 -14.90
C LEU A 87 4.08 -2.70 -13.64
N VAL A 88 4.79 -1.97 -12.79
CA VAL A 88 5.12 -2.39 -11.43
C VAL A 88 4.18 -1.67 -10.47
N THR A 89 3.49 -2.41 -9.61
CA THR A 89 2.49 -1.86 -8.70
C THR A 89 2.56 -2.52 -7.31
N GLY A 90 1.91 -1.90 -6.34
CA GLY A 90 1.68 -2.37 -4.99
C GLY A 90 0.69 -1.46 -4.27
N SER A 91 0.12 -1.90 -3.18
CA SER A 91 -0.86 -1.12 -2.41
C SER A 91 -0.62 -1.27 -0.91
N ALA A 92 -0.65 -0.16 -0.16
CA ALA A 92 -0.37 -0.10 1.27
C ALA A 92 0.93 -0.84 1.64
N PHE A 93 2.00 -0.54 0.91
CA PHE A 93 3.23 -1.31 0.93
C PHE A 93 4.49 -0.45 1.20
N LEU A 94 4.55 0.78 0.66
CA LEU A 94 5.78 1.57 0.70
C LEU A 94 6.17 2.05 2.10
N ASP A 95 5.21 2.29 2.97
CA ASP A 95 5.42 2.84 4.31
C ASP A 95 6.15 1.90 5.27
N ILE A 96 6.11 0.59 5.02
CA ILE A 96 6.81 -0.41 5.83
C ILE A 96 8.26 -0.66 5.37
N LEU A 97 8.69 -0.06 4.27
CA LEU A 97 9.99 -0.34 3.63
C LEU A 97 11.12 0.55 4.19
N PRO A 98 12.36 0.04 4.26
CA PRO A 98 13.51 0.83 4.65
C PRO A 98 13.98 1.76 3.53
N LYS A 99 14.74 2.82 3.89
CA LYS A 99 15.22 3.82 2.93
C LYS A 99 16.12 3.23 1.84
N THR A 100 16.91 2.23 2.16
CA THR A 100 17.81 1.52 1.24
C THR A 100 17.04 0.87 0.11
N TRP A 101 15.87 0.30 0.39
CA TRP A 101 15.00 -0.33 -0.59
C TRP A 101 14.65 0.62 -1.75
N PHE A 102 14.29 1.86 -1.48
CA PHE A 102 13.85 2.82 -2.52
C PHE A 102 14.95 3.11 -3.55
N LYS A 103 16.20 3.20 -3.10
CA LYS A 103 17.34 3.40 -4.01
C LYS A 103 17.60 2.17 -4.87
N ASN A 104 17.54 0.98 -4.28
CA ASN A 104 17.75 -0.28 -4.99
C ASN A 104 16.60 -0.53 -5.96
N PHE A 105 15.36 -0.33 -5.53
CA PHE A 105 14.18 -0.45 -6.39
C PHE A 105 14.25 0.49 -7.61
N HIS A 106 14.63 1.76 -7.41
CA HIS A 106 14.80 2.70 -8.53
C HIS A 106 15.87 2.22 -9.53
N LYS A 107 17.03 1.75 -9.05
CA LYS A 107 18.09 1.23 -9.93
C LYS A 107 17.62 0.06 -10.81
N LEU A 108 16.79 -0.82 -10.27
CA LEU A 108 16.25 -1.98 -10.98
C LEU A 108 15.06 -1.62 -11.90
N ASN A 109 14.50 -0.42 -11.78
CA ASN A 109 13.32 0.03 -12.50
C ASN A 109 13.55 1.28 -13.35
N LEU A 110 14.78 1.54 -13.78
CA LEU A 110 15.10 2.70 -14.64
C LEU A 110 14.34 2.65 -15.97
N ASP A 111 14.11 1.46 -16.51
CA ASP A 111 13.46 1.21 -17.80
C ASP A 111 12.01 0.76 -17.68
N THR A 112 11.48 0.59 -16.48
CA THR A 112 10.06 0.25 -16.27
C THR A 112 9.17 1.38 -16.80
N GLU A 113 8.20 1.03 -17.66
CA GLU A 113 7.34 2.01 -18.32
C GLU A 113 6.44 2.76 -17.33
N ILE A 114 5.83 2.03 -16.37
CA ILE A 114 4.98 2.62 -15.33
C ILE A 114 5.27 1.97 -13.98
N VAL A 115 5.41 2.81 -12.95
CA VAL A 115 5.43 2.41 -11.53
C VAL A 115 4.25 3.10 -10.85
N TYR A 116 3.38 2.31 -10.21
CA TYR A 116 2.19 2.81 -9.52
C TYR A 116 2.03 2.16 -8.14
N PHE A 117 2.11 2.95 -7.09
CA PHE A 117 1.85 2.51 -5.72
C PHE A 117 0.67 3.27 -5.12
N ALA A 118 -0.33 2.52 -4.68
CA ALA A 118 -1.57 3.06 -4.14
C ALA A 118 -1.62 3.01 -2.60
N LEU A 119 -2.46 3.87 -2.01
CA LEU A 119 -2.82 3.84 -0.60
C LEU A 119 -1.62 3.86 0.36
N ASN A 120 -0.61 4.68 0.04
CA ASN A 120 0.54 4.84 0.92
C ASN A 120 0.18 5.79 2.06
N TYR A 121 0.27 5.31 3.30
CA TYR A 121 -0.04 6.12 4.48
C TYR A 121 0.83 7.38 4.55
N ASN A 122 0.22 8.55 4.73
CA ASN A 122 0.92 9.84 4.70
C ASN A 122 1.09 10.51 6.09
N GLY A 123 0.85 9.77 7.17
CA GLY A 123 1.10 10.24 8.52
C GLY A 123 -0.11 10.87 9.21
N ASN A 124 -1.29 10.82 8.64
CA ASN A 124 -2.46 11.42 9.24
C ASN A 124 -3.69 10.51 9.17
N PHE A 125 -4.41 10.47 10.27
CA PHE A 125 -5.78 9.93 10.34
C PHE A 125 -6.62 10.75 11.32
N LYS A 126 -7.93 10.72 11.17
CA LYS A 126 -8.86 11.49 12.00
C LYS A 126 -10.07 10.65 12.36
N PHE A 127 -10.41 10.66 13.63
CA PHE A 127 -11.69 10.17 14.13
C PHE A 127 -12.61 11.32 14.50
N PHE A 128 -13.91 11.10 14.35
CA PHE A 128 -14.96 11.96 14.83
C PHE A 128 -15.99 11.10 15.57
N PRO A 129 -16.55 11.59 16.71
CA PRO A 129 -16.24 12.86 17.40
C PRO A 129 -14.78 12.95 17.85
N LYS A 130 -14.26 14.17 18.05
CA LYS A 130 -12.89 14.39 18.52
C LYS A 130 -12.71 13.93 19.98
N HIS A 131 -11.52 13.43 20.32
CA HIS A 131 -11.10 13.13 21.69
C HIS A 131 -9.79 13.84 22.01
N LYS A 132 -9.59 14.24 23.27
CA LYS A 132 -8.39 14.98 23.72
C LYS A 132 -7.07 14.29 23.42
N ASP A 133 -7.07 12.96 23.38
CA ASP A 133 -5.87 12.14 23.15
C ASP A 133 -5.61 11.77 21.69
N ASP A 134 -6.48 12.16 20.73
CA ASP A 134 -6.32 11.83 19.31
C ASP A 134 -4.93 12.19 18.78
N LYS A 135 -4.44 13.38 19.11
CA LYS A 135 -3.11 13.84 18.67
C LYS A 135 -1.98 13.02 19.26
N LYS A 136 -2.11 12.59 20.53
CA LYS A 136 -1.09 11.72 21.17
C LYS A 136 -1.04 10.36 20.51
N ILE A 137 -2.21 9.75 20.26
CA ILE A 137 -2.33 8.45 19.57
C ILE A 137 -1.75 8.54 18.17
N LEU A 138 -2.06 9.58 17.39
CA LEU A 138 -1.48 9.80 16.06
C LEU A 138 0.06 9.87 16.11
N ASN A 139 0.63 10.58 17.09
CA ASN A 139 2.08 10.70 17.23
C ASN A 139 2.74 9.35 17.58
N ILE A 140 2.11 8.57 18.49
CA ILE A 140 2.60 7.23 18.86
C ILE A 140 2.54 6.29 17.67
N PHE A 141 1.43 6.30 16.93
CA PHE A 141 1.25 5.53 15.72
C PHE A 141 2.32 5.87 14.68
N ASN A 142 2.54 7.15 14.39
CA ASN A 142 3.57 7.59 13.44
C ASN A 142 4.99 7.24 13.88
N LYS A 143 5.27 7.22 15.18
CA LYS A 143 6.56 6.74 15.71
C LYS A 143 6.72 5.23 15.45
N ASP A 144 5.68 4.43 15.69
CA ASP A 144 5.72 3.00 15.41
C ASP A 144 5.85 2.72 13.90
N GLN A 145 5.17 3.50 13.03
CA GLN A 145 5.33 3.35 11.58
C GLN A 145 6.78 3.55 11.10
N LYS A 146 7.60 4.27 11.83
CA LYS A 146 9.03 4.49 11.59
C LYS A 146 9.94 3.54 12.39
N SER A 147 9.41 2.48 13.00
CA SER A 147 10.21 1.48 13.68
C SER A 147 10.69 0.39 12.73
N ASP A 148 11.66 -0.41 13.19
CA ASP A 148 12.01 -1.65 12.49
C ASP A 148 10.81 -2.62 12.48
N LYS A 149 10.50 -3.13 11.31
CA LYS A 149 9.41 -4.09 11.07
C LYS A 149 9.93 -5.54 11.00
N GLY A 150 11.05 -5.83 11.65
CA GLY A 150 11.70 -7.14 11.63
C GLY A 150 12.67 -7.34 10.47
N ILE A 151 13.14 -6.24 9.87
CA ILE A 151 14.00 -6.23 8.68
C ILE A 151 15.45 -5.88 9.04
N GLY A 152 15.71 -5.44 10.28
CA GLY A 152 17.02 -4.92 10.72
C GLY A 152 17.27 -3.46 10.34
N GLU A 153 16.33 -2.82 9.63
CA GLU A 153 16.36 -1.39 9.30
C GLU A 153 15.01 -0.74 9.66
N VAL A 154 15.04 0.55 9.99
CA VAL A 154 13.82 1.31 10.28
C VAL A 154 13.04 1.60 8.99
N ALA A 155 11.73 1.44 9.06
CA ALA A 155 10.84 1.80 7.98
C ALA A 155 10.78 3.33 7.77
N VAL A 156 10.55 3.78 6.53
CA VAL A 156 10.41 5.21 6.22
C VAL A 156 9.09 5.79 6.71
N GLY A 157 8.11 4.93 6.95
CA GLY A 157 6.78 5.32 7.41
C GLY A 157 6.10 6.33 6.46
N PRO A 158 5.47 7.37 7.01
CA PRO A 158 4.70 8.36 6.24
C PRO A 158 5.48 9.12 5.16
N ASN A 159 6.82 9.07 5.18
CA ASN A 159 7.66 9.78 4.22
C ASN A 159 7.89 8.97 2.93
N CYS A 160 7.28 7.80 2.80
CA CYS A 160 7.51 6.87 1.69
C CYS A 160 7.19 7.48 0.32
N THR A 161 6.08 8.20 0.17
CA THR A 161 5.68 8.82 -1.10
C THR A 161 6.63 9.95 -1.52
N GLU A 162 7.09 10.78 -0.57
CA GLU A 162 8.09 11.80 -0.84
C GLU A 162 9.41 11.17 -1.32
N LEU A 163 9.83 10.10 -0.65
CA LEU A 163 11.08 9.43 -0.97
C LEU A 163 11.05 8.76 -2.35
N ILE A 164 9.98 8.02 -2.68
CA ILE A 164 9.86 7.38 -3.99
C ILE A 164 9.77 8.44 -5.11
N ASN A 165 9.05 9.53 -4.89
CA ASN A 165 8.98 10.65 -5.81
C ASN A 165 10.37 11.26 -6.07
N LYS A 166 11.16 11.46 -5.01
CA LYS A 166 12.52 12.01 -5.11
C LYS A 166 13.44 11.14 -5.97
N VAL A 167 13.35 9.82 -5.86
CA VAL A 167 14.23 8.92 -6.63
C VAL A 167 13.80 8.77 -8.09
N PHE A 168 12.48 8.78 -8.38
CA PHE A 168 11.96 8.57 -9.74
C PHE A 168 11.90 9.85 -10.60
N LYS A 169 11.76 11.04 -10.03
CA LYS A 169 11.53 12.30 -10.80
C LYS A 169 12.59 12.62 -11.87
N ARG A 170 13.78 12.05 -11.76
CA ARG A 170 14.85 12.27 -12.74
C ARG A 170 14.64 11.46 -14.02
N THR A 171 14.16 10.23 -13.92
CA THR A 171 14.01 9.28 -15.03
C THR A 171 12.57 9.22 -15.55
N HIS A 172 11.58 9.55 -14.70
CA HIS A 172 10.16 9.46 -14.98
C HIS A 172 9.46 10.81 -14.76
N LYS A 173 8.34 10.98 -15.44
CA LYS A 173 7.35 11.99 -15.06
C LYS A 173 6.53 11.45 -13.91
N THR A 174 6.57 12.13 -12.77
CA THR A 174 5.95 11.65 -11.54
C THR A 174 4.71 12.45 -11.15
N TYR A 175 3.79 11.78 -10.47
CA TYR A 175 2.55 12.35 -9.94
C TYR A 175 2.34 11.79 -8.52
N VAL A 176 2.00 12.68 -7.61
CA VAL A 176 1.56 12.34 -6.24
C VAL A 176 0.14 12.82 -6.10
N LEU A 177 -0.78 11.92 -5.77
CA LEU A 177 -2.21 12.16 -5.76
C LEU A 177 -2.77 11.86 -4.39
N ASP A 178 -3.73 12.64 -3.93
CA ASP A 178 -4.49 12.33 -2.72
C ASP A 178 -5.35 11.08 -2.97
N SER A 179 -5.25 10.12 -2.07
CA SER A 179 -6.08 8.92 -2.01
C SER A 179 -6.65 8.71 -0.61
N THR A 180 -7.00 9.82 0.04
CA THR A 180 -7.65 9.83 1.34
C THR A 180 -8.87 8.91 1.35
N TRP A 181 -8.93 8.05 2.34
CA TRP A 181 -9.95 7.03 2.49
C TRP A 181 -10.92 7.38 3.61
N ASP A 182 -12.15 7.73 3.27
CA ASP A 182 -13.25 7.87 4.23
C ASP A 182 -13.89 6.49 4.48
N VAL A 183 -13.55 5.89 5.62
CA VAL A 183 -14.03 4.57 6.04
C VAL A 183 -15.11 4.66 7.11
N SER A 184 -15.79 5.79 7.19
CA SER A 184 -16.78 6.10 8.24
C SER A 184 -17.93 5.08 8.30
N LYS A 185 -18.30 4.48 7.18
CA LYS A 185 -19.36 3.45 7.13
C LYS A 185 -18.84 2.02 7.26
N ASN A 186 -17.53 1.83 7.33
CA ASN A 186 -16.91 0.51 7.49
C ASN A 186 -16.48 0.31 8.95
N TYR A 187 -17.45 -0.06 9.81
CA TYR A 187 -17.21 -0.24 11.24
C TYR A 187 -16.26 -1.40 11.54
N GLU A 188 -16.26 -2.46 10.74
CA GLU A 188 -15.33 -3.59 10.89
C GLU A 188 -13.89 -3.12 10.70
N PHE A 189 -13.62 -2.33 9.65
CA PHE A 189 -12.30 -1.75 9.43
C PHE A 189 -11.89 -0.80 10.57
N GLN A 190 -12.83 -0.01 11.10
CA GLN A 190 -12.54 0.86 12.24
C GLN A 190 -12.14 0.05 13.49
N ILE A 191 -12.83 -1.06 13.78
CA ILE A 191 -12.46 -1.96 14.88
C ILE A 191 -11.08 -2.57 14.64
N TYR A 192 -10.80 -3.04 13.42
CA TYR A 192 -9.48 -3.56 13.04
C TYR A 192 -8.38 -2.52 13.29
N PHE A 193 -8.58 -1.29 12.84
CA PHE A 193 -7.63 -0.20 13.04
C PHE A 193 -7.44 0.16 14.52
N LEU A 194 -8.49 0.15 15.32
CA LEU A 194 -8.40 0.34 16.78
C LEU A 194 -7.62 -0.77 17.48
N ASN A 195 -7.77 -2.02 17.04
CA ASN A 195 -6.98 -3.13 17.58
C ASN A 195 -5.49 -2.93 17.27
N PHE A 196 -5.15 -2.48 16.07
CA PHE A 196 -3.79 -2.13 15.71
C PHE A 196 -3.23 -0.98 16.59
N CYS A 197 -4.02 0.08 16.82
CA CYS A 197 -3.65 1.12 17.78
C CYS A 197 -3.43 0.57 19.19
N ARG A 198 -4.30 -0.36 19.65
CA ARG A 198 -4.16 -1.01 20.96
C ARG A 198 -2.84 -1.77 21.09
N GLU A 199 -2.47 -2.56 20.09
CA GLU A 199 -1.20 -3.30 20.08
C GLU A 199 0.00 -2.35 20.20
N ILE A 200 0.00 -1.24 19.46
CA ILE A 200 1.04 -0.21 19.54
C ILE A 200 1.10 0.43 20.93
N ILE A 201 -0.05 0.74 21.53
CA ILE A 201 -0.15 1.31 22.88
C ILE A 201 0.43 0.34 23.90
N GLN A 202 0.05 -0.93 23.84
CA GLN A 202 0.54 -1.98 24.75
C GLN A 202 2.04 -2.23 24.61
N LYS A 203 2.54 -2.32 23.38
CA LYS A 203 3.98 -2.46 23.06
C LYS A 203 4.82 -1.34 23.71
N ASN A 204 4.27 -0.12 23.76
CA ASN A 204 4.94 1.03 24.36
C ASN A 204 4.64 1.19 25.86
N LYS A 205 3.95 0.25 26.51
CA LYS A 205 3.55 0.28 27.93
C LYS A 205 2.81 1.57 28.33
N LEU A 206 1.94 2.05 27.43
CA LEU A 206 1.14 3.26 27.61
C LEU A 206 -0.29 2.88 28.02
N ASN A 207 -1.00 3.81 28.67
CA ASN A 207 -2.41 3.64 29.00
C ASN A 207 -3.24 4.73 28.29
N PHE A 208 -4.15 4.26 27.42
CA PHE A 208 -5.16 5.05 26.71
C PHE A 208 -6.52 4.33 26.73
N ASP A 209 -6.85 3.65 27.83
CA ASP A 209 -8.07 2.87 27.96
C ASP A 209 -9.33 3.73 27.76
N ASP A 210 -9.34 4.97 28.26
CA ASP A 210 -10.47 5.89 28.08
C ASP A 210 -10.67 6.24 26.61
N TRP A 211 -9.57 6.45 25.86
CA TRP A 211 -9.64 6.69 24.43
C TRP A 211 -10.19 5.48 23.69
N LEU A 212 -9.69 4.28 23.98
CA LEU A 212 -10.17 3.04 23.36
C LEU A 212 -11.62 2.77 23.65
N LYS A 213 -12.06 2.90 24.92
CA LYS A 213 -13.45 2.76 25.33
C LYS A 213 -14.36 3.75 24.60
N PHE A 214 -13.96 5.01 24.56
CA PHE A 214 -14.69 6.06 23.86
C PHE A 214 -14.86 5.73 22.36
N ARG A 215 -13.78 5.31 21.66
CA ARG A 215 -13.83 4.94 20.24
C ARG A 215 -14.73 3.75 19.97
N LEU A 216 -14.61 2.69 20.77
CA LEU A 216 -15.47 1.51 20.67
C LEU A 216 -16.96 1.85 20.91
N LYS A 217 -17.25 2.72 21.88
CA LYS A 217 -18.61 3.22 22.12
C LYS A 217 -19.15 3.95 20.87
N CYS A 218 -18.41 4.90 20.31
CA CYS A 218 -18.81 5.63 19.10
C CYS A 218 -19.09 4.72 17.92
N ILE A 219 -18.27 3.65 17.73
CA ILE A 219 -18.47 2.67 16.66
C ILE A 219 -19.75 1.85 16.90
N LYS A 220 -19.96 1.36 18.14
CA LYS A 220 -21.14 0.59 18.53
C LYS A 220 -22.43 1.40 18.32
N GLU A 221 -22.42 2.67 18.67
CA GLU A 221 -23.53 3.61 18.51
C GLU A 221 -23.69 4.11 17.07
N LYS A 222 -22.84 3.65 16.13
CA LYS A 222 -22.79 4.11 14.73
C LYS A 222 -22.60 5.63 14.58
N ASN A 223 -21.99 6.25 15.57
CA ASN A 223 -21.65 7.68 15.62
C ASN A 223 -20.13 7.91 15.43
N SER A 224 -19.47 7.05 14.68
CA SER A 224 -18.05 7.17 14.38
C SER A 224 -17.83 7.49 12.91
N ARG A 225 -17.09 8.58 12.65
CA ARG A 225 -16.49 8.83 11.33
C ARG A 225 -14.99 8.69 11.44
N PHE A 226 -14.40 7.94 10.50
CA PHE A 226 -12.95 7.71 10.43
C PHE A 226 -12.42 8.00 9.04
N VAL A 227 -11.39 8.83 8.98
CA VAL A 227 -10.70 9.22 7.74
C VAL A 227 -9.23 8.86 7.87
N LEU A 228 -8.72 8.06 6.94
CA LEU A 228 -7.33 7.65 6.83
C LEU A 228 -6.70 8.32 5.61
N ASN A 229 -5.70 9.16 5.84
CA ASN A 229 -5.06 9.89 4.76
C ASN A 229 -3.96 9.05 4.12
N ASN A 230 -4.10 8.85 2.82
CA ASN A 230 -3.14 8.14 1.98
C ASN A 230 -2.78 8.97 0.75
N THR A 231 -1.71 8.59 0.10
CA THR A 231 -1.30 9.14 -1.19
C THR A 231 -1.00 8.03 -2.18
N ASP A 232 -1.34 8.25 -3.43
CA ASP A 232 -0.92 7.40 -4.54
C ASP A 232 0.30 8.02 -5.22
N PHE A 233 1.23 7.16 -5.62
CA PHE A 233 2.39 7.54 -6.41
C PHE A 233 2.30 6.91 -7.80
N LEU A 234 2.49 7.72 -8.84
CA LEU A 234 2.58 7.27 -10.23
C LEU A 234 3.83 7.86 -10.87
N ALA A 235 4.64 7.00 -11.50
CA ALA A 235 5.75 7.38 -12.34
C ALA A 235 5.56 6.78 -13.75
N ILE A 236 5.72 7.61 -14.77
CA ILE A 236 5.62 7.25 -16.19
C ILE A 236 6.96 7.56 -16.83
N LYS A 237 7.57 6.61 -17.52
CA LYS A 237 8.85 6.78 -18.22
C LYS A 237 8.79 7.96 -19.19
N LYS A 238 9.84 8.80 -19.17
CA LYS A 238 9.97 9.95 -20.07
C LYS A 238 10.24 9.53 -21.50
#